data_0c841eb21c376814ef0e55d93b02c9a5
#
_entry.id   0c841eb21c376814ef0e55d93b02c9a5
#
_cell.length_a   1.000
_cell.length_b   1.000
_cell.length_c   1.000
_cell.angle_alpha   90.00
_cell.angle_beta   90.00
_cell.angle_gamma   90.00
#
_symmetry.space_group_name_H-M   'P 1'
#
loop_
_entity.id
_entity.type
_entity.pdbx_description
1 polymer ?
#
loop_
_entity_poly.entity_id
_entity_poly.type
_entity_poly.pdbx_seq_one_letter_code
_entity_poly.pdbx_strand_id
1 'polypeptide(L)'
;MKKNIKTKKGSALVYGLIIMTAVTILLTSILTYISSQIKYSLKVHTREQTFQIAESGISFYRWYLAHQAEGRTAQQLATFWSSGSPYGVGGAYTWVYDDPFGSAIGEYSITVIPPEVGSTIVQVTSVGATYKNPTDTRTLTVRFRRPSWSENAALANDFMRFGKGTEVFGKIMSNKGIRFDGLAHNIVSSAVNTFDDPDHTGASEFGVHTHKNIPPTSGANNAFRPAEAPNSAVALRPDVFEAGRSFPIPAVDFNGVLGDLSLMKSEAQAGRGTYFDNSGVGREITLKTDGTFDVCTVKTYSVYVDGTHGTNQPLNYLGIVSEASGSSAGTNGNPCDVATCCTSSTCPWIQSSKHSRGKCISKSNQPLVQNGVIFVEDNVWVSGQIDNKRITIAAADLISGSLPSLYVMNNLLYTNYTGTDIIGLIGQRNVDIPRDSATTLRIDGALLAQQGRVGRAFYSGLVKSSITIYGALATNLRYGFAYTNGTGYTTRNLYYDNNLLYYPPPYFPTGTQYQMDLWEEN
;
A
#
# COMPACT_ATOMS: atom_id res chain seq x y z
N MET A 1 -70.86 -66.47 -59.78
CA MET A 1 -70.51 -65.14 -59.23
C MET A 1 -69.01 -64.99 -59.24
N LYS A 2 -68.43 -64.27 -60.21
CA LYS A 2 -66.98 -63.93 -60.26
C LYS A 2 -66.71 -62.63 -59.48
N LYS A 3 -66.04 -62.74 -58.40
CA LYS A 3 -65.64 -61.56 -57.53
C LYS A 3 -64.46 -60.84 -58.20
N ASN A 4 -64.69 -59.66 -58.77
CA ASN A 4 -63.64 -58.83 -59.32
C ASN A 4 -62.77 -58.25 -58.15
N ILE A 5 -61.59 -58.79 -58.03
CA ILE A 5 -60.57 -58.20 -57.12
C ILE A 5 -59.95 -57.05 -57.87
N LYS A 6 -60.39 -55.80 -57.53
CA LYS A 6 -59.72 -54.58 -57.98
C LYS A 6 -58.37 -54.47 -57.25
N THR A 7 -57.31 -54.79 -57.96
CA THR A 7 -55.97 -54.59 -57.47
C THR A 7 -55.69 -53.13 -57.37
N LYS A 8 -55.53 -52.62 -56.17
CA LYS A 8 -55.11 -51.24 -55.88
C LYS A 8 -53.59 -51.04 -56.20
N LYS A 9 -53.26 -50.89 -57.50
CA LYS A 9 -51.87 -50.71 -57.98
C LYS A 9 -51.29 -49.31 -57.76
N GLY A 10 -52.04 -48.37 -57.17
CA GLY A 10 -51.54 -47.01 -56.92
C GLY A 10 -51.01 -46.71 -55.52
N SER A 11 -51.32 -47.59 -54.55
CA SER A 11 -50.99 -47.25 -53.14
C SER A 11 -49.48 -47.48 -52.79
N ALA A 12 -48.82 -48.44 -53.41
CA ALA A 12 -47.41 -48.72 -53.13
C ALA A 12 -46.46 -47.57 -53.56
N LEU A 13 -46.81 -46.87 -54.68
CA LEU A 13 -46.05 -45.75 -55.19
C LEU A 13 -46.17 -44.53 -54.25
N VAL A 14 -47.39 -44.29 -53.72
CA VAL A 14 -47.65 -43.22 -52.75
C VAL A 14 -46.90 -43.47 -51.42
N TYR A 15 -46.94 -44.69 -50.91
CA TYR A 15 -46.20 -45.11 -49.73
C TYR A 15 -44.67 -44.98 -49.93
N GLY A 16 -44.18 -45.40 -51.12
CA GLY A 16 -42.77 -45.21 -51.49
C GLY A 16 -42.35 -43.71 -51.50
N LEU A 17 -43.21 -42.86 -52.06
CA LEU A 17 -42.94 -41.42 -52.08
C LEU A 17 -42.91 -40.78 -50.66
N ILE A 18 -43.88 -41.17 -49.80
CA ILE A 18 -43.98 -40.73 -48.44
C ILE A 18 -42.74 -41.19 -47.65
N ILE A 19 -42.31 -42.42 -47.80
CA ILE A 19 -41.09 -42.91 -47.12
C ILE A 19 -39.84 -42.20 -47.64
N MET A 20 -39.69 -42.01 -48.95
CA MET A 20 -38.57 -41.28 -49.51
C MET A 20 -38.54 -39.83 -49.01
N THR A 21 -39.66 -39.15 -48.97
CA THR A 21 -39.70 -37.75 -48.45
C THR A 21 -39.37 -37.71 -46.95
N ALA A 22 -39.89 -38.63 -46.15
CA ALA A 22 -39.59 -38.74 -44.73
C ALA A 22 -38.09 -39.02 -44.49
N VAL A 23 -37.51 -39.96 -45.24
CA VAL A 23 -36.06 -40.26 -45.16
C VAL A 23 -35.21 -39.08 -45.59
N THR A 24 -35.59 -38.37 -46.66
CA THR A 24 -34.88 -37.19 -47.15
C THR A 24 -34.93 -36.06 -46.10
N ILE A 25 -36.07 -35.82 -45.45
CA ILE A 25 -36.21 -34.84 -44.38
C ILE A 25 -35.33 -35.22 -43.18
N LEU A 26 -35.31 -36.48 -42.77
CA LEU A 26 -34.46 -36.95 -41.68
C LEU A 26 -32.97 -36.81 -42.02
N LEU A 27 -32.54 -37.20 -43.21
CA LEU A 27 -31.14 -37.06 -43.65
C LEU A 27 -30.71 -35.61 -43.72
N THR A 28 -31.54 -34.72 -44.28
CA THR A 28 -31.25 -33.27 -44.31
C THR A 28 -31.19 -32.68 -42.92
N SER A 29 -32.05 -33.07 -42.00
CA SER A 29 -32.03 -32.64 -40.62
C SER A 29 -30.74 -33.06 -39.89
N ILE A 30 -30.32 -34.33 -40.07
CA ILE A 30 -29.09 -34.89 -39.50
C ILE A 30 -27.85 -34.15 -40.07
N LEU A 31 -27.80 -33.93 -41.41
CA LEU A 31 -26.72 -33.23 -42.05
C LEU A 31 -26.62 -31.77 -41.57
N THR A 32 -27.75 -31.09 -41.43
CA THR A 32 -27.81 -29.74 -40.90
C THR A 32 -27.33 -29.70 -39.45
N TYR A 33 -27.75 -30.65 -38.62
CA TYR A 33 -27.29 -30.76 -37.24
C TYR A 33 -25.76 -31.00 -37.15
N ILE A 34 -25.24 -31.98 -37.90
CA ILE A 34 -23.79 -32.26 -37.96
C ILE A 34 -23.00 -31.02 -38.42
N SER A 35 -23.45 -30.34 -39.46
CA SER A 35 -22.83 -29.13 -39.98
C SER A 35 -22.83 -28.00 -38.91
N SER A 36 -23.91 -27.86 -38.16
CA SER A 36 -24.01 -26.92 -37.06
C SER A 36 -23.04 -27.25 -35.92
N GLN A 37 -22.94 -28.53 -35.55
CA GLN A 37 -22.00 -29.00 -34.52
C GLN A 37 -20.53 -28.79 -34.94
N ILE A 38 -20.19 -29.06 -36.19
CA ILE A 38 -18.83 -28.78 -36.72
C ILE A 38 -18.51 -27.28 -36.67
N LYS A 39 -19.44 -26.45 -37.13
CA LYS A 39 -19.26 -24.98 -37.08
C LYS A 39 -19.10 -24.49 -35.65
N TYR A 40 -19.90 -25.01 -34.71
CA TYR A 40 -19.79 -24.67 -33.30
C TYR A 40 -18.42 -25.08 -32.72
N SER A 41 -18.01 -26.32 -32.95
CA SER A 41 -16.72 -26.85 -32.50
C SER A 41 -15.54 -26.02 -33.05
N LEU A 42 -15.59 -25.69 -34.36
CA LEU A 42 -14.55 -24.82 -34.97
C LEU A 42 -14.53 -23.44 -34.35
N LYS A 43 -15.71 -22.86 -34.08
CA LYS A 43 -15.80 -21.55 -33.43
C LYS A 43 -15.24 -21.58 -32.02
N VAL A 44 -15.55 -22.57 -31.22
CA VAL A 44 -14.98 -22.75 -29.88
C VAL A 44 -13.48 -22.92 -29.96
N HIS A 45 -12.98 -23.76 -30.86
CA HIS A 45 -11.52 -23.93 -31.03
C HIS A 45 -10.82 -22.65 -31.46
N THR A 46 -11.35 -21.89 -32.42
CA THR A 46 -10.78 -20.61 -32.83
C THR A 46 -10.78 -19.62 -31.66
N ARG A 47 -11.86 -19.59 -30.87
CA ARG A 47 -11.97 -18.73 -29.69
C ARG A 47 -10.89 -19.05 -28.65
N GLU A 48 -10.64 -20.31 -28.37
CA GLU A 48 -9.57 -20.75 -27.45
C GLU A 48 -8.18 -20.39 -28.00
N GLN A 49 -7.94 -20.60 -29.28
CA GLN A 49 -6.68 -20.18 -29.90
C GLN A 49 -6.46 -18.66 -29.80
N THR A 50 -7.49 -17.86 -30.08
CA THR A 50 -7.43 -16.40 -30.01
C THR A 50 -7.16 -15.93 -28.59
N PHE A 51 -7.75 -16.61 -27.59
CA PHE A 51 -7.47 -16.35 -26.18
C PHE A 51 -6.01 -16.65 -25.81
N GLN A 52 -5.49 -17.82 -26.22
CA GLN A 52 -4.08 -18.18 -25.97
C GLN A 52 -3.10 -17.21 -26.63
N ILE A 53 -3.43 -16.71 -27.83
CA ILE A 53 -2.63 -15.69 -28.50
C ILE A 53 -2.62 -14.37 -27.69
N ALA A 54 -3.80 -13.93 -27.20
CA ALA A 54 -3.89 -12.74 -26.34
C ALA A 54 -3.12 -12.93 -25.02
N GLU A 55 -3.23 -14.11 -24.39
CA GLU A 55 -2.51 -14.45 -23.17
C GLU A 55 -0.99 -14.46 -23.38
N SER A 56 -0.54 -14.90 -24.55
CA SER A 56 0.89 -14.86 -24.91
C SER A 56 1.42 -13.44 -24.93
N GLY A 57 0.63 -12.46 -25.40
CA GLY A 57 1.00 -11.05 -25.36
C GLY A 57 1.15 -10.54 -23.93
N ILE A 58 0.26 -10.93 -23.01
CA ILE A 58 0.39 -10.60 -21.58
C ILE A 58 1.64 -11.25 -20.97
N SER A 59 1.89 -12.52 -21.29
CA SER A 59 3.07 -13.26 -20.81
C SER A 59 4.38 -12.65 -21.32
N PHE A 60 4.39 -12.24 -22.59
CA PHE A 60 5.52 -11.49 -23.17
C PHE A 60 5.74 -10.18 -22.40
N TYR A 61 4.69 -9.41 -22.14
CA TYR A 61 4.84 -8.13 -21.45
C TYR A 61 5.31 -8.28 -20.01
N ARG A 62 4.83 -9.32 -19.31
CA ARG A 62 5.33 -9.70 -17.98
C ARG A 62 6.84 -9.99 -18.02
N TRP A 63 7.29 -10.79 -19.00
CA TRP A 63 8.69 -11.06 -19.22
C TRP A 63 9.47 -9.76 -19.53
N TYR A 64 8.92 -8.91 -20.38
CA TYR A 64 9.52 -7.62 -20.75
C TYR A 64 9.71 -6.71 -19.53
N LEU A 65 8.70 -6.59 -18.67
CA LEU A 65 8.80 -5.83 -17.42
C LEU A 65 9.86 -6.42 -16.48
N ALA A 66 9.91 -7.73 -16.34
CA ALA A 66 10.90 -8.40 -15.49
C ALA A 66 12.35 -8.12 -15.98
N HIS A 67 12.60 -8.01 -17.29
CA HIS A 67 13.93 -7.79 -17.83
C HIS A 67 14.28 -6.30 -17.99
N GLN A 68 13.30 -5.44 -18.19
CA GLN A 68 13.53 -4.03 -18.44
C GLN A 68 13.32 -3.14 -17.22
N ALA A 69 12.51 -3.55 -16.26
CA ALA A 69 12.15 -2.72 -15.13
C ALA A 69 12.68 -3.23 -13.78
N GLU A 70 12.97 -4.53 -13.65
CA GLU A 70 13.52 -5.09 -12.42
C GLU A 70 14.93 -4.56 -12.14
N GLY A 71 15.22 -4.28 -10.87
CA GLY A 71 16.51 -3.75 -10.42
C GLY A 71 16.76 -2.27 -10.73
N ARG A 72 15.86 -1.61 -11.47
CA ARG A 72 15.97 -0.16 -11.71
C ARG A 72 15.54 0.62 -10.48
N THR A 73 16.25 1.71 -10.21
CA THR A 73 15.84 2.70 -9.21
C THR A 73 14.54 3.37 -9.63
N ALA A 74 13.83 3.99 -8.68
CA ALA A 74 12.61 4.73 -8.97
C ALA A 74 12.81 5.82 -10.04
N GLN A 75 13.94 6.54 -10.00
CA GLN A 75 14.32 7.54 -11.02
C GLN A 75 14.52 6.92 -12.41
N GLN A 76 15.24 5.80 -12.51
CA GLN A 76 15.46 5.11 -13.77
C GLN A 76 14.16 4.55 -14.35
N LEU A 77 13.24 4.11 -13.48
CA LEU A 77 11.94 3.63 -13.88
C LEU A 77 11.03 4.75 -14.38
N ALA A 78 11.03 5.90 -13.70
CA ALA A 78 10.33 7.09 -14.16
C ALA A 78 10.83 7.54 -15.55
N THR A 79 12.15 7.52 -15.78
CA THR A 79 12.75 7.81 -17.08
C THR A 79 12.35 6.77 -18.14
N PHE A 80 12.33 5.49 -17.79
CA PHE A 80 11.91 4.42 -18.70
C PHE A 80 10.48 4.64 -19.21
N TRP A 81 9.55 5.01 -18.34
CA TRP A 81 8.16 5.24 -18.72
C TRP A 81 7.94 6.55 -19.48
N SER A 82 8.71 7.60 -19.17
CA SER A 82 8.51 8.93 -19.77
C SER A 82 9.23 9.13 -21.09
N SER A 83 10.42 8.56 -21.25
CA SER A 83 11.30 8.79 -22.41
C SER A 83 11.96 7.53 -22.99
N GLY A 84 11.81 6.38 -22.34
CA GLY A 84 12.40 5.12 -22.76
C GLY A 84 11.66 4.42 -23.90
N SER A 85 10.52 4.95 -24.36
CA SER A 85 9.69 4.37 -25.42
C SER A 85 9.40 2.88 -25.23
N PRO A 86 8.84 2.45 -24.09
CA PRO A 86 8.55 1.05 -23.85
C PRO A 86 7.48 0.54 -24.84
N TYR A 87 7.54 -0.75 -25.14
CA TYR A 87 6.62 -1.37 -26.09
C TYR A 87 5.15 -1.16 -25.70
N GLY A 88 4.32 -0.81 -26.68
CA GLY A 88 2.88 -0.61 -26.50
C GLY A 88 2.46 0.73 -25.90
N VAL A 89 3.41 1.60 -25.52
CA VAL A 89 3.13 2.96 -25.04
C VAL A 89 3.15 3.93 -26.22
N GLY A 90 2.07 4.71 -26.36
CA GLY A 90 1.90 5.67 -27.47
C GLY A 90 1.55 5.04 -28.82
N GLY A 91 1.57 3.73 -28.95
CA GLY A 91 1.17 2.98 -30.14
C GLY A 91 1.17 1.48 -29.87
N ALA A 92 0.32 0.74 -30.56
CA ALA A 92 0.22 -0.70 -30.39
C ALA A 92 1.52 -1.41 -30.82
N TYR A 93 1.98 -2.35 -30.01
CA TYR A 93 3.07 -3.26 -30.33
C TYR A 93 2.49 -4.60 -30.78
N THR A 94 2.71 -4.97 -32.04
CA THR A 94 2.17 -6.20 -32.63
C THR A 94 3.29 -7.20 -32.88
N TRP A 95 3.05 -8.48 -32.54
CA TRP A 95 3.97 -9.56 -32.74
C TRP A 95 3.27 -10.83 -33.22
N VAL A 96 3.96 -11.58 -34.09
CA VAL A 96 3.48 -12.85 -34.64
C VAL A 96 3.53 -13.92 -33.55
N TYR A 97 2.48 -14.74 -33.49
CA TYR A 97 2.42 -15.89 -32.61
C TYR A 97 2.57 -17.17 -33.44
N ASP A 98 3.63 -17.91 -33.14
CA ASP A 98 3.92 -19.19 -33.77
C ASP A 98 3.39 -20.35 -32.92
N ASP A 99 2.94 -21.42 -33.58
CA ASP A 99 2.60 -22.67 -32.90
C ASP A 99 3.89 -23.38 -32.40
N PRO A 100 3.76 -24.45 -31.59
CA PRO A 100 4.94 -25.19 -31.11
C PRO A 100 5.79 -25.83 -32.21
N PHE A 101 5.30 -25.87 -33.45
CA PHE A 101 6.02 -26.39 -34.62
C PHE A 101 6.64 -25.28 -35.47
N GLY A 102 6.51 -24.04 -35.07
CA GLY A 102 7.08 -22.87 -35.74
C GLY A 102 6.24 -22.32 -36.90
N SER A 103 4.96 -22.65 -36.98
CA SER A 103 4.05 -22.08 -37.98
C SER A 103 3.34 -20.85 -37.42
N ALA A 104 3.39 -19.74 -38.14
CA ALA A 104 2.68 -18.53 -37.79
C ALA A 104 1.15 -18.73 -37.89
N ILE A 105 0.45 -18.74 -36.76
CA ILE A 105 -0.99 -19.01 -36.69
C ILE A 105 -1.84 -17.79 -36.34
N GLY A 106 -1.21 -16.70 -35.90
CA GLY A 106 -1.88 -15.46 -35.54
C GLY A 106 -0.94 -14.39 -35.06
N GLU A 107 -1.49 -13.36 -34.49
CA GLU A 107 -0.74 -12.24 -33.90
C GLU A 107 -1.43 -11.69 -32.66
N TYR A 108 -0.64 -11.13 -31.76
CA TYR A 108 -1.16 -10.33 -30.66
C TYR A 108 -0.72 -8.86 -30.81
N SER A 109 -1.60 -7.97 -30.35
CA SER A 109 -1.35 -6.53 -30.34
C SER A 109 -1.50 -6.00 -28.93
N ILE A 110 -0.44 -5.39 -28.40
CA ILE A 110 -0.35 -4.89 -27.03
C ILE A 110 -0.46 -3.38 -27.04
N THR A 111 -1.35 -2.86 -26.20
CA THR A 111 -1.40 -1.43 -25.83
C THR A 111 -1.19 -1.28 -24.34
N VAL A 112 -0.47 -0.23 -23.93
CA VAL A 112 -0.06 -0.03 -22.55
C VAL A 112 -0.38 1.38 -22.10
N ILE A 113 -1.05 1.47 -20.95
CA ILE A 113 -1.19 2.71 -20.22
C ILE A 113 -0.07 2.73 -19.18
N PRO A 114 0.90 3.66 -19.31
CA PRO A 114 2.01 3.77 -18.37
C PRO A 114 1.52 4.24 -16.99
N PRO A 115 2.35 4.07 -15.94
CA PRO A 115 2.00 4.56 -14.61
C PRO A 115 1.72 6.07 -14.60
N GLU A 116 0.72 6.47 -13.84
CA GLU A 116 0.55 7.87 -13.47
C GLU A 116 1.76 8.36 -12.66
N VAL A 117 1.96 9.67 -12.63
CA VAL A 117 3.03 10.29 -11.84
C VAL A 117 2.92 9.85 -10.37
N GLY A 118 4.01 9.36 -9.84
CA GLY A 118 4.08 8.85 -8.45
C GLY A 118 3.48 7.45 -8.24
N SER A 119 3.03 6.77 -9.31
CA SER A 119 2.47 5.42 -9.28
C SER A 119 3.41 4.41 -9.95
N THR A 120 3.20 3.12 -9.68
CA THR A 120 3.87 2.00 -10.39
C THR A 120 2.86 1.13 -11.15
N ILE A 121 1.60 1.53 -11.19
CA ILE A 121 0.52 0.74 -11.79
C ILE A 121 0.57 0.91 -13.31
N VAL A 122 0.67 -0.21 -14.01
CA VAL A 122 0.69 -0.30 -15.48
C VAL A 122 -0.49 -1.14 -15.91
N GLN A 123 -1.29 -0.63 -16.84
CA GLN A 123 -2.36 -1.42 -17.45
C GLN A 123 -1.92 -1.86 -18.85
N VAL A 124 -2.00 -3.17 -19.09
CA VAL A 124 -1.64 -3.81 -20.36
C VAL A 124 -2.86 -4.46 -20.94
N THR A 125 -3.19 -4.08 -22.17
CA THR A 125 -4.26 -4.69 -22.95
C THR A 125 -3.64 -5.44 -24.12
N SER A 126 -3.93 -6.74 -24.23
CA SER A 126 -3.50 -7.58 -25.34
C SER A 126 -4.71 -8.05 -26.13
N VAL A 127 -4.68 -7.84 -27.44
CA VAL A 127 -5.69 -8.31 -28.38
C VAL A 127 -5.07 -9.41 -29.22
N GLY A 128 -5.62 -10.62 -29.13
CA GLY A 128 -5.19 -11.77 -29.95
C GLY A 128 -6.12 -11.97 -31.14
N ALA A 129 -5.53 -12.37 -32.27
CA ALA A 129 -6.24 -12.74 -33.49
C ALA A 129 -5.57 -13.90 -34.19
N THR A 130 -6.34 -14.81 -34.81
CA THR A 130 -5.78 -15.85 -35.69
C THR A 130 -5.79 -15.38 -37.15
N TYR A 131 -4.79 -15.75 -37.94
CA TYR A 131 -4.77 -15.44 -39.38
C TYR A 131 -5.95 -16.11 -40.14
N LYS A 132 -6.45 -17.21 -39.60
CA LYS A 132 -7.59 -17.93 -40.20
C LYS A 132 -8.91 -17.18 -40.04
N ASN A 133 -9.11 -16.48 -38.93
CA ASN A 133 -10.30 -15.69 -38.61
C ASN A 133 -9.90 -14.37 -37.93
N PRO A 134 -9.35 -13.39 -38.64
CA PRO A 134 -8.80 -12.18 -38.06
C PRO A 134 -9.85 -11.23 -37.43
N THR A 135 -11.12 -11.45 -37.73
CA THR A 135 -12.22 -10.69 -37.14
C THR A 135 -12.69 -11.22 -35.78
N ASP A 136 -12.35 -12.48 -35.45
CA ASP A 136 -12.64 -13.10 -34.16
C ASP A 136 -11.47 -12.79 -33.20
N THR A 137 -11.56 -11.65 -32.52
CA THR A 137 -10.53 -11.21 -31.57
C THR A 137 -10.91 -11.53 -30.12
N ARG A 138 -9.90 -11.67 -29.27
CA ARG A 138 -10.05 -11.71 -27.82
C ARG A 138 -9.19 -10.65 -27.19
N THR A 139 -9.74 -9.94 -26.21
CA THR A 139 -9.07 -8.87 -25.51
C THR A 139 -8.90 -9.26 -24.04
N LEU A 140 -7.64 -9.20 -23.59
CA LEU A 140 -7.28 -9.39 -22.20
C LEU A 140 -6.70 -8.08 -21.68
N THR A 141 -7.20 -7.63 -20.54
CA THR A 141 -6.67 -6.48 -19.83
C THR A 141 -6.09 -6.94 -18.50
N VAL A 142 -4.84 -6.60 -18.27
CA VAL A 142 -4.11 -6.99 -17.07
C VAL A 142 -3.48 -5.76 -16.45
N ARG A 143 -3.55 -5.69 -15.14
CA ARG A 143 -2.86 -4.66 -14.37
C ARG A 143 -1.63 -5.27 -13.70
N PHE A 144 -0.49 -4.64 -13.95
CA PHE A 144 0.78 -4.92 -13.27
C PHE A 144 1.10 -3.77 -12.32
N ARG A 145 1.64 -4.08 -11.16
CA ARG A 145 2.15 -3.09 -10.21
C ARG A 145 3.32 -3.63 -9.42
N ARG A 146 4.13 -2.74 -8.90
CA ARG A 146 5.10 -3.09 -7.87
C ARG A 146 4.40 -3.01 -6.51
N PRO A 147 4.44 -4.08 -5.70
CA PRO A 147 3.81 -4.07 -4.37
C PRO A 147 4.32 -2.90 -3.53
N SER A 148 3.42 -2.09 -3.01
CA SER A 148 3.79 -1.00 -2.11
C SER A 148 3.98 -1.50 -0.68
N TRP A 149 4.87 -0.85 0.07
CA TRP A 149 5.00 -1.12 1.50
C TRP A 149 3.74 -0.78 2.30
N SER A 150 2.88 0.08 1.73
CA SER A 150 1.56 0.37 2.30
C SER A 150 0.53 -0.75 2.15
N GLU A 151 0.87 -1.91 1.61
CA GLU A 151 -0.05 -3.06 1.51
C GLU A 151 -0.22 -3.85 2.81
N ASN A 152 0.59 -3.55 3.82
CA ASN A 152 0.50 -4.17 5.12
C ASN A 152 -0.04 -3.17 6.14
N ALA A 153 -0.95 -3.61 7.00
CA ALA A 153 -1.35 -2.80 8.15
C ALA A 153 -0.15 -2.47 9.04
N ALA A 154 0.76 -3.45 9.18
CA ALA A 154 2.04 -3.26 9.85
C ALA A 154 3.14 -4.05 9.15
N LEU A 155 4.22 -3.36 8.77
CA LEU A 155 5.45 -3.91 8.19
C LEU A 155 6.64 -3.48 9.03
N ALA A 156 7.52 -4.41 9.43
CA ALA A 156 8.73 -4.06 10.17
C ALA A 156 9.96 -4.81 9.66
N ASN A 157 11.11 -4.12 9.67
CA ASN A 157 12.41 -4.78 9.49
C ASN A 157 12.89 -5.47 10.78
N ASP A 158 12.47 -4.95 11.92
CA ASP A 158 12.77 -5.49 13.25
C ASP A 158 11.58 -6.27 13.81
N PHE A 159 11.77 -6.92 14.96
CA PHE A 159 10.71 -7.67 15.60
C PHE A 159 9.56 -6.77 16.06
N MET A 160 8.37 -7.35 16.12
CA MET A 160 7.17 -6.65 16.58
C MET A 160 6.54 -7.35 17.76
N ARG A 161 5.98 -6.54 18.67
CA ARG A 161 5.17 -7.03 19.77
C ARG A 161 3.83 -6.29 19.82
N PHE A 162 2.76 -7.07 19.71
CA PHE A 162 1.38 -6.61 19.88
C PHE A 162 0.87 -7.11 21.23
N GLY A 163 0.68 -6.20 22.15
CA GLY A 163 0.23 -6.54 23.51
C GLY A 163 -1.26 -6.82 23.56
N LYS A 164 -1.72 -7.29 24.71
CA LYS A 164 -3.13 -7.49 25.02
C LYS A 164 -3.97 -6.25 24.70
N GLY A 165 -5.14 -6.45 24.10
CA GLY A 165 -6.06 -5.37 23.71
C GLY A 165 -5.66 -4.64 22.42
N THR A 166 -4.65 -5.13 21.70
CA THR A 166 -4.35 -4.67 20.35
C THR A 166 -5.18 -5.47 19.35
N GLU A 167 -5.83 -4.77 18.44
CA GLU A 167 -6.62 -5.36 17.36
C GLU A 167 -6.13 -4.82 16.03
N VAL A 168 -5.88 -5.72 15.06
CA VAL A 168 -5.32 -5.36 13.76
C VAL A 168 -6.14 -5.94 12.62
N PHE A 169 -6.69 -5.04 11.79
CA PHE A 169 -7.48 -5.35 10.61
C PHE A 169 -6.62 -5.15 9.36
N GLY A 170 -5.83 -6.14 9.00
CA GLY A 170 -4.97 -6.13 7.82
C GLY A 170 -3.74 -7.02 7.99
N LYS A 171 -3.00 -7.23 6.90
CA LYS A 171 -1.80 -8.07 6.90
C LYS A 171 -0.72 -7.48 7.81
N ILE A 172 -0.01 -8.37 8.51
CA ILE A 172 1.15 -8.00 9.34
C ILE A 172 2.35 -8.78 8.84
N MET A 173 3.48 -8.10 8.67
CA MET A 173 4.72 -8.72 8.27
C MET A 173 5.93 -8.16 9.02
N SER A 174 6.86 -9.03 9.42
CA SER A 174 8.16 -8.64 9.95
C SER A 174 9.29 -9.43 9.30
N ASN A 175 10.43 -8.77 9.08
CA ASN A 175 11.67 -9.46 8.70
C ASN A 175 12.28 -10.26 9.85
N LYS A 176 11.85 -10.00 11.08
CA LYS A 176 12.20 -10.78 12.30
C LYS A 176 10.96 -11.41 12.93
N GLY A 177 11.00 -11.72 14.20
CA GLY A 177 9.91 -12.36 14.90
C GLY A 177 8.72 -11.43 15.19
N ILE A 178 7.56 -12.03 15.40
CA ILE A 178 6.35 -11.35 15.85
C ILE A 178 5.77 -12.08 17.05
N ARG A 179 5.72 -11.37 18.19
CA ARG A 179 4.89 -11.77 19.32
C ARG A 179 3.55 -11.06 19.25
N PHE A 180 2.46 -11.81 19.22
CA PHE A 180 1.12 -11.26 19.09
C PHE A 180 0.22 -11.79 20.22
N ASP A 181 -0.14 -10.92 21.16
CA ASP A 181 -0.96 -11.27 22.33
C ASP A 181 -2.37 -10.65 22.26
N GLY A 182 -2.72 -10.04 21.14
CA GLY A 182 -4.02 -9.43 20.82
C GLY A 182 -4.89 -10.29 19.93
N LEU A 183 -5.53 -9.66 18.93
CA LEU A 183 -6.34 -10.30 17.89
C LEU A 183 -5.94 -9.77 16.51
N ALA A 184 -5.48 -10.65 15.63
CA ALA A 184 -5.18 -10.35 14.24
C ALA A 184 -6.28 -10.94 13.34
N HIS A 185 -6.98 -10.07 12.61
CA HIS A 185 -8.07 -10.46 11.68
C HIS A 185 -7.56 -10.93 10.31
N ASN A 186 -6.28 -10.69 10.02
CA ASN A 186 -5.66 -11.10 8.76
C ASN A 186 -4.37 -11.87 9.05
N ILE A 187 -3.74 -12.40 7.99
CA ILE A 187 -2.53 -13.21 8.10
C ILE A 187 -1.39 -12.44 8.78
N VAL A 188 -0.68 -13.12 9.67
CA VAL A 188 0.52 -12.63 10.33
C VAL A 188 1.72 -13.40 9.82
N SER A 189 2.70 -12.69 9.26
CA SER A 189 3.82 -13.31 8.56
C SER A 189 5.18 -12.85 9.08
N SER A 190 6.15 -13.75 9.07
CA SER A 190 7.54 -13.48 9.47
C SER A 190 8.52 -14.04 8.44
N ALA A 191 9.66 -13.35 8.25
CA ALA A 191 10.72 -13.86 7.38
C ALA A 191 11.59 -14.92 8.06
N VAL A 192 11.46 -15.11 9.37
CA VAL A 192 12.23 -16.11 10.11
C VAL A 192 11.35 -17.26 10.57
N ASN A 193 11.90 -18.46 10.56
CA ASN A 193 11.21 -19.65 11.05
C ASN A 193 11.12 -19.68 12.56
N THR A 194 12.20 -19.26 13.23
CA THR A 194 12.33 -19.22 14.68
C THR A 194 12.86 -17.87 15.13
N PHE A 195 12.51 -17.47 16.35
CA PHE A 195 12.88 -16.18 16.91
C PHE A 195 13.09 -16.31 18.43
N ASP A 196 14.14 -15.69 18.94
CA ASP A 196 14.39 -15.53 20.38
C ASP A 196 13.78 -14.19 20.81
N ASP A 197 12.62 -14.22 21.50
CA ASP A 197 11.92 -13.02 21.94
C ASP A 197 12.70 -12.30 23.06
N PRO A 198 13.27 -11.11 22.81
CA PRO A 198 14.04 -10.39 23.82
C PRO A 198 13.22 -9.92 25.02
N ASP A 199 11.90 -9.93 24.93
CA ASP A 199 10.98 -9.62 26.04
C ASP A 199 10.60 -10.87 26.86
N HIS A 200 11.17 -12.02 26.54
CA HIS A 200 10.90 -13.29 27.20
C HIS A 200 12.21 -14.06 27.44
N THR A 201 12.38 -14.57 28.64
CA THR A 201 13.53 -15.43 28.96
C THR A 201 13.20 -16.88 28.63
N GLY A 202 13.96 -17.52 27.77
CA GLY A 202 13.72 -18.92 27.42
C GLY A 202 14.38 -19.35 26.13
N ALA A 203 13.89 -20.44 25.56
CA ALA A 203 14.34 -20.92 24.26
C ALA A 203 13.63 -20.16 23.13
N SER A 204 14.22 -20.22 21.91
CA SER A 204 13.59 -19.70 20.70
C SER A 204 12.17 -20.22 20.51
N GLU A 205 11.32 -19.38 19.97
CA GLU A 205 9.93 -19.64 19.64
C GLU A 205 9.74 -19.66 18.12
N PHE A 206 8.53 -19.89 17.64
CA PHE A 206 8.21 -19.71 16.23
C PHE A 206 8.40 -18.25 15.79
N GLY A 207 8.73 -18.02 14.53
CA GLY A 207 8.86 -16.68 13.96
C GLY A 207 7.60 -15.81 14.16
N VAL A 208 6.42 -16.42 14.20
CA VAL A 208 5.17 -15.79 14.68
C VAL A 208 4.63 -16.60 15.85
N HIS A 209 4.58 -16.01 17.03
CA HIS A 209 4.19 -16.71 18.27
C HIS A 209 3.28 -15.84 19.15
N THR A 210 2.67 -16.46 20.16
CA THR A 210 1.81 -15.79 21.14
C THR A 210 2.07 -16.31 22.55
N HIS A 211 1.98 -15.41 23.52
CA HIS A 211 1.99 -15.74 24.94
C HIS A 211 0.57 -15.72 25.56
N LYS A 212 -0.46 -15.58 24.73
CA LYS A 212 -1.83 -15.66 25.18
C LYS A 212 -2.21 -17.09 25.57
N ASN A 213 -2.84 -17.28 26.74
CA ASN A 213 -3.29 -18.60 27.17
C ASN A 213 -4.32 -19.19 26.19
N ILE A 214 -4.32 -20.52 26.07
CA ILE A 214 -5.31 -21.23 25.23
C ILE A 214 -6.69 -21.13 25.91
N PRO A 215 -7.77 -20.79 25.19
CA PRO A 215 -9.12 -20.79 25.72
C PRO A 215 -9.59 -22.19 26.20
N PRO A 216 -10.47 -22.28 27.20
CA PRO A 216 -11.07 -21.18 27.97
C PRO A 216 -10.06 -20.60 28.98
N THR A 217 -9.99 -19.25 29.04
CA THR A 217 -9.06 -18.58 29.95
C THR A 217 -9.81 -17.91 31.08
N SER A 218 -9.37 -18.13 32.31
CA SER A 218 -9.78 -17.38 33.48
C SER A 218 -8.59 -16.58 33.98
N GLY A 219 -8.65 -15.26 33.94
CA GLY A 219 -7.62 -14.39 34.49
C GLY A 219 -6.86 -13.54 33.49
N ALA A 220 -5.85 -12.79 33.97
CA ALA A 220 -5.06 -11.89 33.16
C ALA A 220 -4.19 -12.68 32.16
N ASN A 221 -4.30 -12.31 30.90
CA ASN A 221 -3.58 -12.94 29.82
C ASN A 221 -2.25 -12.23 29.53
N ASN A 222 -1.45 -12.07 30.52
CA ASN A 222 -0.13 -11.44 30.47
C ASN A 222 0.95 -12.29 31.17
N ALA A 223 0.60 -13.51 31.53
CA ALA A 223 1.57 -14.43 32.09
C ALA A 223 2.54 -14.87 31.00
N PHE A 224 3.79 -14.96 31.36
CA PHE A 224 4.79 -15.62 30.54
C PHE A 224 4.47 -17.10 30.46
N ARG A 225 3.85 -17.49 29.37
CA ARG A 225 3.67 -18.91 29.08
C ARG A 225 4.99 -19.54 28.67
N PRO A 226 5.10 -20.86 28.76
CA PRO A 226 6.15 -21.57 28.06
C PRO A 226 6.18 -21.17 26.58
N ALA A 227 7.38 -21.01 26.05
CA ALA A 227 7.59 -20.71 24.65
C ALA A 227 6.82 -21.70 23.76
N GLU A 228 6.31 -21.23 22.64
CA GLU A 228 5.82 -22.11 21.58
C GLU A 228 7.03 -22.79 20.93
N ALA A 229 7.39 -23.98 21.41
CA ALA A 229 8.61 -24.68 21.01
C ALA A 229 8.64 -24.94 19.49
N PRO A 230 9.69 -24.51 18.77
CA PRO A 230 9.75 -24.57 17.31
C PRO A 230 9.96 -26.00 16.75
N ASN A 231 10.11 -26.99 17.59
CA ASN A 231 10.15 -28.40 17.24
C ASN A 231 8.79 -29.10 17.26
N SER A 232 7.73 -28.39 17.63
CA SER A 232 6.35 -28.87 17.57
C SER A 232 5.62 -28.37 16.32
N ALA A 233 4.47 -28.96 16.03
CA ALA A 233 3.61 -28.43 14.97
C ALA A 233 3.08 -27.04 15.36
N VAL A 234 2.99 -26.15 14.38
CA VAL A 234 2.42 -24.81 14.60
C VAL A 234 0.94 -24.94 14.96
N ALA A 235 0.60 -24.57 16.18
CA ALA A 235 -0.77 -24.67 16.67
C ALA A 235 -1.71 -23.69 15.97
N LEU A 236 -2.91 -24.13 15.64
CA LEU A 236 -3.99 -23.23 15.22
C LEU A 236 -4.44 -22.42 16.44
N ARG A 237 -4.43 -21.12 16.32
CA ARG A 237 -4.79 -20.17 17.37
C ARG A 237 -5.76 -19.11 16.80
N PRO A 238 -6.99 -19.50 16.40
CA PRO A 238 -7.96 -18.56 15.83
C PRO A 238 -8.41 -17.49 16.83
N ASP A 239 -8.19 -17.70 18.12
CA ASP A 239 -8.39 -16.73 19.20
C ASP A 239 -7.36 -15.57 19.20
N VAL A 240 -6.31 -15.68 18.37
CA VAL A 240 -5.23 -14.70 18.20
C VAL A 240 -5.00 -14.40 16.72
N PHE A 241 -5.01 -15.42 15.87
CA PHE A 241 -4.71 -15.37 14.44
C PHE A 241 -5.90 -15.93 13.65
N GLU A 242 -6.91 -15.10 13.37
CA GLU A 242 -8.13 -15.57 12.67
C GLU A 242 -7.81 -16.13 11.27
N ALA A 243 -6.98 -15.44 10.49
CA ALA A 243 -6.55 -15.88 9.17
C ALA A 243 -5.26 -16.73 9.19
N GLY A 244 -4.76 -17.07 10.37
CA GLY A 244 -3.56 -17.89 10.55
C GLY A 244 -2.24 -17.11 10.50
N ARG A 245 -1.15 -17.88 10.44
CA ARG A 245 0.23 -17.37 10.42
C ARG A 245 1.04 -18.05 9.32
N SER A 246 1.99 -17.30 8.73
CA SER A 246 2.87 -17.79 7.65
C SER A 246 4.31 -17.40 7.89
N PHE A 247 5.18 -18.39 8.06
CA PHE A 247 6.62 -18.22 8.22
C PHE A 247 7.37 -19.52 7.89
N PRO A 248 8.62 -19.44 7.37
CA PRO A 248 9.27 -18.25 6.90
C PRO A 248 8.72 -17.80 5.52
N ILE A 249 8.70 -16.48 5.28
CA ILE A 249 8.43 -15.89 3.97
C ILE A 249 9.60 -15.01 3.54
N PRO A 250 9.74 -14.64 2.26
CA PRO A 250 10.81 -13.75 1.81
C PRO A 250 10.82 -12.42 2.57
N ALA A 251 12.01 -11.97 2.97
CA ALA A 251 12.19 -10.69 3.64
C ALA A 251 11.97 -9.51 2.68
N VAL A 252 11.48 -8.38 3.20
CA VAL A 252 11.38 -7.11 2.49
C VAL A 252 12.68 -6.34 2.61
N ASP A 253 13.21 -5.81 1.50
CA ASP A 253 14.46 -5.02 1.51
C ASP A 253 14.17 -3.56 1.89
N PHE A 254 14.53 -3.18 3.12
CA PHE A 254 14.41 -1.83 3.64
C PHE A 254 15.50 -0.85 3.16
N ASN A 255 16.53 -1.32 2.46
CA ASN A 255 17.63 -0.46 2.02
C ASN A 255 17.30 0.34 0.76
N GLY A 256 16.33 -0.10 -0.04
CA GLY A 256 15.95 0.54 -1.31
C GLY A 256 15.32 1.94 -1.20
N VAL A 257 14.84 2.33 -0.02
CA VAL A 257 14.06 3.58 0.19
C VAL A 257 14.84 4.87 -0.07
N LEU A 258 16.17 4.86 0.05
CA LEU A 258 17.00 6.07 -0.21
C LEU A 258 16.87 6.55 -1.67
N GLY A 259 16.75 5.64 -2.62
CA GLY A 259 16.51 5.98 -4.02
C GLY A 259 15.17 6.68 -4.24
N ASP A 260 14.16 6.28 -3.50
CA ASP A 260 12.83 6.88 -3.58
C ASP A 260 12.81 8.29 -2.99
N LEU A 261 13.55 8.57 -1.91
CA LEU A 261 13.70 9.91 -1.34
C LEU A 261 14.38 10.87 -2.33
N SER A 262 15.39 10.42 -3.07
CA SER A 262 16.04 11.25 -4.10
C SER A 262 15.09 11.59 -5.24
N LEU A 263 14.25 10.64 -5.65
CA LEU A 263 13.19 10.89 -6.63
C LEU A 263 12.19 11.91 -6.10
N MET A 264 11.67 11.74 -4.88
CA MET A 264 10.73 12.65 -4.26
C MET A 264 11.25 14.09 -4.22
N LYS A 265 12.52 14.28 -3.85
CA LYS A 265 13.19 15.59 -3.86
C LYS A 265 13.20 16.19 -5.27
N SER A 266 13.65 15.42 -6.27
CA SER A 266 13.71 15.91 -7.65
C SER A 266 12.33 16.25 -8.22
N GLU A 267 11.31 15.49 -7.88
CA GLU A 267 9.94 15.73 -8.29
C GLU A 267 9.34 16.97 -7.63
N ALA A 268 9.58 17.17 -6.34
CA ALA A 268 9.19 18.38 -5.63
C ALA A 268 9.84 19.65 -6.23
N GLN A 269 11.13 19.57 -6.56
CA GLN A 269 11.87 20.66 -7.21
C GLN A 269 11.43 20.91 -8.65
N ALA A 270 10.95 19.88 -9.36
CA ALA A 270 10.42 19.98 -10.71
C ALA A 270 8.98 20.53 -10.79
N GLY A 271 8.38 20.94 -9.67
CA GLY A 271 7.02 21.50 -9.62
C GLY A 271 5.90 20.47 -9.53
N ARG A 272 6.21 19.17 -9.34
CA ARG A 272 5.23 18.13 -9.04
C ARG A 272 4.99 17.97 -7.54
N GLY A 273 5.23 19.04 -6.79
CA GLY A 273 5.05 19.13 -5.35
C GLY A 273 5.65 20.44 -4.83
N THR A 274 5.99 20.45 -3.53
CA THR A 274 6.61 21.58 -2.88
C THR A 274 7.89 21.14 -2.19
N TYR A 275 8.97 21.87 -2.44
CA TYR A 275 10.28 21.63 -1.84
C TYR A 275 10.59 22.71 -0.81
N PHE A 276 11.07 22.29 0.35
CA PHE A 276 11.62 23.16 1.40
C PHE A 276 13.04 22.72 1.73
N ASP A 277 13.93 23.68 1.73
CA ASP A 277 15.32 23.51 2.14
C ASP A 277 15.48 23.38 3.66
N ASN A 278 16.73 23.21 4.12
CA ASN A 278 17.11 23.14 5.52
C ASN A 278 17.40 24.53 6.15
N SER A 279 16.79 25.59 5.66
CA SER A 279 17.02 26.96 6.16
C SER A 279 16.47 27.26 7.56
N GLY A 280 15.88 26.29 8.21
CA GLY A 280 15.42 26.31 9.59
C GLY A 280 15.96 25.15 10.39
N VAL A 281 15.10 24.61 11.26
CA VAL A 281 15.28 23.36 11.97
C VAL A 281 14.05 22.46 11.75
N GLY A 282 13.25 22.80 10.75
CA GLY A 282 12.08 22.08 10.30
C GLY A 282 10.95 22.94 9.80
N ARG A 283 9.87 22.27 9.40
CA ARG A 283 8.63 22.89 8.93
C ARG A 283 7.45 22.34 9.71
N GLU A 284 6.55 23.23 10.13
CA GLU A 284 5.21 22.87 10.58
C GLU A 284 4.26 22.98 9.40
N ILE A 285 3.47 21.92 9.15
CA ILE A 285 2.54 21.81 8.03
C ILE A 285 1.15 21.52 8.59
N THR A 286 0.19 22.36 8.23
CA THR A 286 -1.22 22.13 8.53
C THR A 286 -2.00 21.96 7.24
N LEU A 287 -2.47 20.73 6.98
CA LEU A 287 -3.27 20.39 5.81
C LEU A 287 -4.68 20.94 5.95
N LYS A 288 -5.29 21.36 4.82
CA LYS A 288 -6.63 21.95 4.79
C LYS A 288 -7.50 21.33 3.70
N THR A 289 -8.79 21.30 3.97
CA THR A 289 -9.80 20.72 3.05
C THR A 289 -10.09 21.56 1.81
N ASP A 290 -9.56 22.79 1.76
CA ASP A 290 -9.66 23.65 0.59
C ASP A 290 -8.62 23.33 -0.53
N GLY A 291 -7.85 22.26 -0.35
CA GLY A 291 -6.78 21.85 -1.27
C GLY A 291 -5.49 22.63 -1.11
N THR A 292 -5.33 23.31 0.03
CA THR A 292 -4.11 24.04 0.39
C THR A 292 -3.50 23.53 1.70
N PHE A 293 -2.34 24.02 2.06
CA PHE A 293 -1.73 23.81 3.37
C PHE A 293 -1.06 25.07 3.86
N ASP A 294 -1.04 25.25 5.17
CA ASP A 294 -0.24 26.28 5.80
C ASP A 294 1.12 25.69 6.18
N VAL A 295 2.17 26.49 6.03
CA VAL A 295 3.51 26.11 6.42
C VAL A 295 4.18 27.18 7.28
N CYS A 296 4.82 26.72 8.34
CA CYS A 296 5.66 27.54 9.20
C CYS A 296 7.10 27.04 9.20
N THR A 297 8.07 27.94 9.01
CA THR A 297 9.49 27.62 9.17
C THR A 297 9.86 27.68 10.64
N VAL A 298 10.23 26.55 11.22
CA VAL A 298 10.70 26.46 12.61
C VAL A 298 12.15 26.91 12.68
N LYS A 299 12.45 27.86 13.51
CA LYS A 299 13.82 28.39 13.69
C LYS A 299 14.54 27.83 14.91
N THR A 300 13.78 27.47 15.94
CA THR A 300 14.31 26.81 17.12
C THR A 300 13.25 25.89 17.71
N TYR A 301 13.65 24.83 18.32
CA TYR A 301 12.77 23.89 19.03
C TYR A 301 13.44 23.40 20.31
N SER A 302 12.66 22.72 21.13
CA SER A 302 13.13 22.15 22.37
C SER A 302 13.14 20.64 22.38
N VAL A 303 14.02 20.14 23.20
CA VAL A 303 14.15 18.72 23.49
C VAL A 303 13.64 18.48 24.92
N TYR A 304 12.78 17.49 25.11
CA TYR A 304 12.44 16.98 26.42
C TYR A 304 13.59 16.13 26.95
N VAL A 305 14.10 16.49 28.10
CA VAL A 305 15.11 15.71 28.80
C VAL A 305 14.41 14.94 29.92
N ASP A 306 14.34 13.61 29.78
CA ASP A 306 13.97 12.72 30.86
C ASP A 306 15.24 12.19 31.52
N GLY A 307 15.51 12.65 32.75
CA GLY A 307 16.69 12.25 33.50
C GLY A 307 16.73 10.75 33.85
N THR A 308 15.63 10.02 33.68
CA THR A 308 15.52 8.59 34.01
C THR A 308 15.81 7.68 32.81
N HIS A 309 15.58 8.15 31.58
CA HIS A 309 15.65 7.33 30.36
C HIS A 309 16.62 7.87 29.31
N GLY A 310 17.55 8.74 29.71
CA GLY A 310 18.60 9.28 28.85
C GLY A 310 18.30 10.63 28.24
N THR A 311 19.36 11.32 27.85
CA THR A 311 19.34 12.75 27.49
C THR A 311 18.90 13.06 26.06
N ASN A 312 18.64 12.06 25.23
CA ASN A 312 18.37 12.25 23.80
C ASN A 312 17.00 11.69 23.39
N GLN A 313 15.96 11.98 24.15
CA GLN A 313 14.62 11.68 23.71
C GLN A 313 14.31 12.42 22.41
N PRO A 314 13.58 11.77 21.46
CA PRO A 314 13.21 12.43 20.22
C PRO A 314 12.52 13.76 20.49
N LEU A 315 12.70 14.68 19.59
CA LEU A 315 12.15 16.02 19.61
C LEU A 315 10.74 16.05 20.11
N ASN A 316 10.56 16.73 21.19
CA ASN A 316 9.36 16.74 21.95
C ASN A 316 8.71 18.10 21.81
N TYR A 317 7.51 18.12 21.30
CA TYR A 317 6.88 19.36 20.96
C TYR A 317 5.51 19.54 21.54
N LEU A 318 5.38 20.55 22.31
CA LEU A 318 4.20 21.34 22.46
C LEU A 318 4.03 22.18 21.23
N GLY A 319 3.23 21.92 20.32
CA GLY A 319 3.00 22.78 19.19
C GLY A 319 4.09 23.82 18.94
N ILE A 320 4.45 24.03 17.79
CA ILE A 320 5.45 25.00 17.45
C ILE A 320 4.92 26.35 17.85
N VAL A 321 5.73 27.06 18.54
CA VAL A 321 5.38 28.39 18.93
C VAL A 321 6.01 29.33 17.94
N SER A 322 5.18 30.06 17.24
CA SER A 322 5.63 31.07 16.30
C SER A 322 5.98 32.37 17.03
N GLU A 323 7.04 33.00 16.57
CA GLU A 323 7.30 34.41 16.86
C GLU A 323 7.21 35.18 15.56
N ALA A 324 6.55 36.33 15.59
CA ALA A 324 6.69 37.32 14.57
C ALA A 324 8.15 37.75 14.48
N SER A 325 8.64 37.97 13.27
CA SER A 325 10.00 38.47 13.05
C SER A 325 10.26 39.70 13.91
N GLY A 326 11.20 39.60 14.87
CA GLY A 326 11.66 40.69 15.69
C GLY A 326 10.95 40.91 17.03
N SER A 327 10.00 40.11 17.44
CA SER A 327 9.37 40.26 18.76
C SER A 327 10.01 39.39 19.83
N SER A 328 10.14 39.94 21.03
CA SER A 328 10.53 39.20 22.22
C SER A 328 9.48 38.14 22.56
N ALA A 329 9.95 37.02 23.05
CA ALA A 329 9.07 35.91 23.47
C ALA A 329 7.98 36.40 24.46
N GLY A 330 6.75 36.20 24.13
CA GLY A 330 5.62 36.44 25.05
C GLY A 330 5.70 35.56 26.31
N THR A 331 5.15 36.02 27.40
CA THR A 331 5.35 35.44 28.73
C THR A 331 4.30 34.44 29.15
N ASN A 332 3.15 34.32 28.45
CA ASN A 332 2.04 33.41 28.80
C ASN A 332 1.48 32.72 27.59
N GLY A 333 1.55 31.40 27.60
CA GLY A 333 1.43 30.67 26.39
C GLY A 333 0.23 29.82 26.13
N ASN A 334 -0.68 30.19 25.22
CA ASN A 334 -1.48 29.25 24.49
C ASN A 334 -0.74 28.83 23.21
N PRO A 335 -0.88 27.57 22.73
CA PRO A 335 -0.36 27.23 21.44
C PRO A 335 -1.00 28.11 20.38
N CYS A 336 -0.15 28.74 19.59
CA CYS A 336 -0.63 29.53 18.47
C CYS A 336 -1.08 28.60 17.36
N ASP A 337 -2.16 28.97 16.72
CA ASP A 337 -2.39 28.52 15.36
C ASP A 337 -1.37 29.26 14.43
N VAL A 338 -0.84 28.52 13.46
CA VAL A 338 0.22 28.97 12.56
C VAL A 338 -0.15 30.26 11.84
N ALA A 339 -1.39 30.39 11.39
CA ALA A 339 -1.85 31.55 10.64
C ALA A 339 -1.90 32.82 11.50
N THR A 340 -2.29 32.69 12.76
CA THR A 340 -2.44 33.83 13.68
C THR A 340 -1.14 34.26 14.29
N CYS A 341 -0.27 33.35 14.64
CA CYS A 341 0.96 33.64 15.36
C CYS A 341 2.06 34.19 14.49
N CYS A 342 2.14 33.79 13.26
CA CYS A 342 3.16 34.25 12.35
C CYS A 342 2.90 35.66 11.79
N THR A 343 1.71 36.19 12.02
CA THR A 343 1.31 37.55 11.60
C THR A 343 1.17 38.55 12.76
N SER A 344 1.16 38.07 14.01
CA SER A 344 0.93 38.92 15.19
C SER A 344 2.17 39.02 16.08
N SER A 345 2.45 40.24 16.54
CA SER A 345 3.48 40.49 17.54
C SER A 345 3.16 39.98 18.95
N THR A 346 1.96 39.43 19.15
CA THR A 346 1.44 39.03 20.47
C THR A 346 1.06 37.54 20.47
N CYS A 347 2.01 36.66 20.15
CA CYS A 347 1.78 35.22 20.27
C CYS A 347 1.70 34.79 21.74
N PRO A 348 0.60 34.21 22.18
CA PRO A 348 0.55 33.62 23.51
C PRO A 348 1.34 32.30 23.54
N TRP A 349 2.06 32.05 24.62
CA TRP A 349 2.99 30.94 24.79
C TRP A 349 2.51 29.98 25.87
N ILE A 350 2.58 28.67 25.62
CA ILE A 350 2.52 27.72 26.72
C ILE A 350 3.87 27.66 27.39
N GLN A 351 3.93 28.09 28.64
CA GLN A 351 5.11 27.98 29.47
C GLN A 351 5.10 26.63 30.19
N SER A 352 5.99 25.75 29.81
CA SER A 352 6.38 24.61 30.64
C SER A 352 7.85 24.79 31.03
N SER A 353 8.14 24.62 32.30
CA SER A 353 9.52 24.71 32.83
C SER A 353 10.46 23.66 32.22
N LYS A 354 9.94 22.70 31.46
CA LYS A 354 10.66 21.60 30.83
C LYS A 354 10.85 21.74 29.32
N HIS A 355 10.39 22.86 28.72
CA HIS A 355 10.44 23.01 27.27
C HIS A 355 10.93 24.41 26.92
N SER A 356 11.84 24.53 26.00
CA SER A 356 12.14 25.78 25.34
C SER A 356 11.22 25.99 24.14
N ARG A 357 11.17 27.14 23.57
CA ARG A 357 10.14 27.59 22.63
C ARG A 357 10.65 27.59 21.20
N GLY A 358 9.83 27.11 20.26
CA GLY A 358 10.14 27.18 18.84
C GLY A 358 9.87 28.57 18.27
N LYS A 359 10.62 28.92 17.24
CA LYS A 359 10.38 30.11 16.42
C LYS A 359 10.07 29.70 15.01
N CYS A 360 9.04 30.31 14.41
CA CYS A 360 8.73 30.08 13.01
C CYS A 360 8.53 31.39 12.24
N ILE A 361 8.62 31.28 10.91
CA ILE A 361 8.19 32.29 9.97
C ILE A 361 7.10 31.67 9.13
N SER A 362 5.89 32.21 9.16
CA SER A 362 4.77 31.61 8.43
C SER A 362 4.79 31.90 6.95
N LYS A 363 4.27 30.95 6.20
CA LYS A 363 3.93 31.11 4.81
C LYS A 363 2.65 30.30 4.57
N SER A 364 1.53 30.98 4.44
CA SER A 364 0.20 30.35 4.35
C SER A 364 -0.24 30.06 2.93
N ASN A 365 -1.29 29.25 2.80
CA ASN A 365 -2.02 28.98 1.55
C ASN A 365 -1.17 28.45 0.40
N GLN A 366 -0.29 27.50 0.69
CA GLN A 366 0.42 26.77 -0.36
C GLN A 366 -0.53 25.73 -1.00
N PRO A 367 -0.55 25.62 -2.35
CA PRO A 367 -1.41 24.65 -3.00
C PRO A 367 -0.90 23.20 -2.78
N LEU A 368 -1.83 22.27 -2.53
CA LEU A 368 -1.55 20.84 -2.59
C LEU A 368 -1.61 20.37 -4.03
N VAL A 369 -0.50 19.89 -4.55
CA VAL A 369 -0.42 19.29 -5.89
C VAL A 369 -1.00 17.88 -5.84
N GLN A 370 -1.92 17.57 -6.76
CA GLN A 370 -2.50 16.22 -6.86
C GLN A 370 -1.42 15.20 -7.25
N ASN A 371 -1.42 14.04 -6.60
CA ASN A 371 -0.37 13.02 -6.70
C ASN A 371 1.04 13.60 -6.45
N GLY A 372 1.12 14.65 -5.65
CA GLY A 372 2.35 15.39 -5.41
C GLY A 372 3.06 15.00 -4.12
N VAL A 373 4.23 15.62 -3.93
CA VAL A 373 5.06 15.41 -2.75
C VAL A 373 5.43 16.74 -2.09
N ILE A 374 5.35 16.79 -0.76
CA ILE A 374 5.94 17.85 0.04
C ILE A 374 7.24 17.29 0.59
N PHE A 375 8.38 17.78 0.08
CA PHE A 375 9.71 17.33 0.51
C PHE A 375 10.38 18.43 1.36
N VAL A 376 10.78 18.06 2.55
CA VAL A 376 11.43 18.97 3.51
C VAL A 376 12.79 18.39 3.89
N GLU A 377 13.86 19.15 3.64
CA GLU A 377 15.24 18.78 3.99
C GLU A 377 15.53 18.89 5.49
N ASP A 378 14.52 18.77 6.33
CA ASP A 378 14.62 18.88 7.79
C ASP A 378 13.41 18.20 8.45
N ASN A 379 13.27 18.35 9.76
CA ASN A 379 12.13 17.83 10.50
C ASN A 379 10.79 18.42 10.02
N VAL A 380 9.74 17.59 10.13
CA VAL A 380 8.38 18.01 9.80
C VAL A 380 7.46 17.77 10.98
N TRP A 381 6.60 18.74 11.26
CA TRP A 381 5.46 18.59 12.16
C TRP A 381 4.19 18.73 11.34
N VAL A 382 3.32 17.74 11.41
CA VAL A 382 2.12 17.69 10.56
C VAL A 382 0.85 17.47 11.35
N SER A 383 -0.22 18.10 10.87
CA SER A 383 -1.61 17.90 11.33
C SER A 383 -2.59 18.36 10.25
N GLY A 384 -3.89 18.19 10.49
CA GLY A 384 -4.93 18.75 9.64
C GLY A 384 -5.73 17.70 8.87
N GLN A 385 -6.32 18.09 7.76
CA GLN A 385 -7.23 17.25 6.99
C GLN A 385 -7.12 17.56 5.49
N ILE A 386 -7.24 16.53 4.64
CA ILE A 386 -7.30 16.71 3.19
C ILE A 386 -8.70 16.42 2.65
N ASP A 387 -8.97 16.93 1.45
CA ASP A 387 -10.16 16.61 0.67
C ASP A 387 -9.80 16.50 -0.82
N ASN A 388 -10.14 15.35 -1.43
CA ASN A 388 -9.87 15.01 -2.83
C ASN A 388 -8.39 15.19 -3.24
N LYS A 389 -7.47 14.78 -2.37
CA LYS A 389 -6.03 14.87 -2.59
C LYS A 389 -5.30 13.58 -2.24
N ARG A 390 -4.32 13.24 -3.07
CA ARG A 390 -3.32 12.20 -2.79
C ARG A 390 -1.96 12.85 -2.70
N ILE A 391 -1.30 12.74 -1.56
CA ILE A 391 -0.02 13.41 -1.29
C ILE A 391 0.91 12.53 -0.47
N THR A 392 2.20 12.76 -0.62
CA THR A 392 3.22 12.25 0.30
C THR A 392 4.01 13.40 0.91
N ILE A 393 4.23 13.34 2.22
CA ILE A 393 5.07 14.30 2.95
C ILE A 393 6.31 13.55 3.41
N ALA A 394 7.48 14.03 3.00
CA ALA A 394 8.77 13.45 3.35
C ALA A 394 9.63 14.44 4.16
N ALA A 395 10.11 13.97 5.31
CA ALA A 395 11.13 14.63 6.12
C ALA A 395 12.45 13.88 5.92
N ALA A 396 13.36 14.42 5.11
CA ALA A 396 14.62 13.75 4.77
C ALA A 396 15.70 14.79 4.44
N ASP A 397 16.93 14.56 4.90
CA ASP A 397 18.09 15.36 4.56
C ASP A 397 19.05 14.56 3.68
N LEU A 398 19.13 14.95 2.43
CA LEU A 398 20.03 14.35 1.43
C LEU A 398 21.28 15.21 1.19
N ILE A 399 21.49 16.26 1.99
CA ILE A 399 22.58 17.22 1.83
C ILE A 399 23.62 17.07 2.94
N SER A 400 23.19 17.21 4.21
CA SER A 400 24.11 17.26 5.35
C SER A 400 24.32 15.90 6.03
N GLY A 401 23.49 14.90 5.70
CA GLY A 401 23.54 13.59 6.34
C GLY A 401 22.90 13.54 7.73
N SER A 402 22.15 14.58 8.11
CA SER A 402 21.27 14.50 9.27
C SER A 402 20.12 13.50 9.01
N LEU A 403 19.45 13.07 10.06
CA LEU A 403 18.34 12.13 9.95
C LEU A 403 17.06 12.78 10.50
N PRO A 404 16.35 13.56 9.68
CA PRO A 404 15.13 14.21 10.10
C PRO A 404 14.02 13.22 10.46
N SER A 405 13.15 13.66 11.35
CA SER A 405 11.96 12.93 11.77
C SER A 405 10.70 13.71 11.38
N LEU A 406 9.63 12.96 11.17
CA LEU A 406 8.30 13.48 10.97
C LEU A 406 7.49 13.30 12.25
N TYR A 407 6.82 14.34 12.71
CA TYR A 407 6.02 14.35 13.93
C TYR A 407 4.56 14.61 13.62
N VAL A 408 3.67 13.71 14.08
CA VAL A 408 2.22 13.92 13.98
C VAL A 408 1.72 14.51 15.29
N MET A 409 1.44 15.81 15.29
CA MET A 409 1.12 16.56 16.51
C MET A 409 -0.33 16.40 16.95
N ASN A 410 -1.24 16.36 15.99
CA ASN A 410 -2.68 16.31 16.20
C ASN A 410 -3.30 15.46 15.10
N ASN A 411 -4.63 15.33 15.11
CA ASN A 411 -5.35 14.55 14.11
C ASN A 411 -4.90 14.89 12.69
N LEU A 412 -4.70 13.84 11.91
CA LEU A 412 -4.42 13.90 10.48
C LEU A 412 -5.48 13.04 9.79
N LEU A 413 -6.35 13.66 9.00
CA LEU A 413 -7.59 13.03 8.59
C LEU A 413 -7.80 13.06 7.08
N TYR A 414 -8.49 12.05 6.59
CA TYR A 414 -9.18 12.09 5.30
C TYR A 414 -10.56 12.72 5.46
N THR A 415 -11.07 13.35 4.40
CA THR A 415 -12.49 13.70 4.27
C THR A 415 -13.26 12.54 3.64
N ASN A 416 -12.67 11.88 2.63
CA ASN A 416 -13.27 10.79 1.89
C ASN A 416 -12.47 9.49 2.05
N TYR A 417 -13.18 8.39 2.28
CA TYR A 417 -12.59 7.05 2.48
C TYR A 417 -12.77 6.14 1.26
N THR A 418 -12.88 6.74 0.06
CA THR A 418 -13.08 6.02 -1.22
C THR A 418 -11.81 5.88 -2.05
N GLY A 419 -10.65 6.25 -1.49
CA GLY A 419 -9.36 6.25 -2.19
C GLY A 419 -9.08 7.55 -2.97
N THR A 420 -9.95 8.56 -2.85
CA THR A 420 -9.68 9.91 -3.37
C THR A 420 -8.73 10.68 -2.46
N ASP A 421 -8.76 10.39 -1.17
CA ASP A 421 -7.86 10.97 -0.17
C ASP A 421 -6.84 9.94 0.26
N ILE A 422 -5.56 10.25 0.07
CA ILE A 422 -4.44 9.39 0.48
C ILE A 422 -3.31 10.28 1.01
N ILE A 423 -2.81 9.96 2.19
CA ILE A 423 -1.64 10.60 2.79
C ILE A 423 -0.53 9.56 2.99
N GLY A 424 0.65 9.85 2.47
CA GLY A 424 1.90 9.17 2.84
C GLY A 424 2.75 10.05 3.73
N LEU A 425 3.28 9.49 4.81
CA LEU A 425 4.19 10.16 5.73
C LEU A 425 5.51 9.41 5.80
N ILE A 426 6.62 10.05 5.42
CA ILE A 426 7.94 9.43 5.44
C ILE A 426 8.87 10.23 6.31
N GLY A 427 9.39 9.62 7.37
CA GLY A 427 10.49 10.13 8.16
C GLY A 427 11.77 9.38 7.82
N GLN A 428 12.85 10.08 7.46
CA GLN A 428 14.14 9.42 7.22
C GLN A 428 14.63 8.71 8.49
N ARG A 429 14.42 9.32 9.65
CA ARG A 429 14.63 8.67 10.95
C ARG A 429 13.32 8.06 11.46
N ASN A 430 12.46 8.85 12.07
CA ASN A 430 11.25 8.40 12.73
C ASN A 430 9.99 9.04 12.15
N VAL A 431 8.85 8.34 12.33
CA VAL A 431 7.53 8.98 12.37
C VAL A 431 7.05 8.89 13.83
N ASP A 432 7.15 9.98 14.56
CA ASP A 432 6.95 9.99 16.01
C ASP A 432 5.70 10.80 16.42
N ILE A 433 5.10 10.35 17.52
CA ILE A 433 4.02 11.07 18.18
C ILE A 433 4.60 11.86 19.36
N PRO A 434 4.60 13.20 19.29
CA PRO A 434 5.21 14.02 20.31
C PRO A 434 4.52 13.88 21.68
N ARG A 435 5.21 14.36 22.72
CA ARG A 435 4.75 14.32 24.10
C ARG A 435 3.35 14.87 24.29
N ASP A 436 3.09 16.05 23.73
CA ASP A 436 1.87 16.81 23.97
C ASP A 436 0.82 16.66 22.84
N SER A 437 0.92 15.55 22.08
CA SER A 437 -0.12 15.14 21.14
C SER A 437 -1.50 14.98 21.82
N ALA A 438 -2.55 14.92 21.02
CA ALA A 438 -3.92 14.71 21.52
C ALA A 438 -4.03 13.44 22.38
N THR A 439 -4.88 13.49 23.42
CA THR A 439 -5.15 12.34 24.28
C THR A 439 -5.88 11.23 23.54
N THR A 440 -6.76 11.61 22.60
CA THR A 440 -7.34 10.73 21.59
C THR A 440 -6.86 11.21 20.24
N LEU A 441 -6.02 10.43 19.59
CA LEU A 441 -5.36 10.78 18.34
C LEU A 441 -5.83 9.86 17.22
N ARG A 442 -6.16 10.44 16.07
CA ARG A 442 -6.43 9.69 14.85
C ARG A 442 -5.51 10.14 13.73
N ILE A 443 -4.95 9.16 13.03
CA ILE A 443 -4.06 9.35 11.89
C ILE A 443 -4.58 8.51 10.74
N ASP A 444 -5.01 9.16 9.66
CA ASP A 444 -5.40 8.52 8.42
C ASP A 444 -4.23 8.66 7.44
N GLY A 445 -3.62 7.53 7.03
CA GLY A 445 -2.48 7.53 6.11
C GLY A 445 -1.54 6.34 6.25
N ALA A 446 -0.58 6.27 5.32
CA ALA A 446 0.52 5.33 5.37
C ALA A 446 1.76 6.00 5.97
N LEU A 447 2.31 5.41 7.02
CA LEU A 447 3.44 5.92 7.78
C LEU A 447 4.68 5.08 7.51
N LEU A 448 5.81 5.72 7.23
CA LEU A 448 7.09 5.05 7.03
C LEU A 448 8.22 5.72 7.81
N ALA A 449 8.87 4.96 8.67
CA ALA A 449 10.14 5.34 9.30
C ALA A 449 11.27 4.53 8.64
N GLN A 450 12.11 5.20 7.85
CA GLN A 450 13.11 4.52 7.02
C GLN A 450 14.25 3.90 7.82
N GLN A 451 14.82 4.62 8.77
CA GLN A 451 15.96 4.13 9.59
C GLN A 451 15.60 3.96 11.06
N GLY A 452 14.53 4.58 11.49
CA GLY A 452 14.06 4.55 12.86
C GLY A 452 12.75 3.79 13.03
N ARG A 453 11.85 4.34 13.81
CA ARG A 453 10.58 3.71 14.16
C ARG A 453 9.38 4.61 13.90
N VAL A 454 8.25 3.95 13.68
CA VAL A 454 6.94 4.57 13.84
C VAL A 454 6.51 4.38 15.28
N GLY A 455 6.28 5.47 16.02
CA GLY A 455 5.93 5.29 17.42
C GLY A 455 5.85 6.55 18.26
N ARG A 456 6.00 6.36 19.55
CA ARG A 456 6.05 7.40 20.55
C ARG A 456 7.22 7.14 21.50
N ALA A 457 7.97 8.19 21.82
CA ALA A 457 9.01 8.07 22.84
C ALA A 457 8.42 7.85 24.24
N PHE A 458 9.25 7.34 25.14
CA PHE A 458 8.89 7.22 26.54
C PHE A 458 8.80 8.60 27.18
N TYR A 459 7.68 8.89 27.84
CA TYR A 459 7.48 10.11 28.62
C TYR A 459 6.92 9.74 29.98
N SER A 460 7.74 9.86 31.03
CA SER A 460 7.41 9.43 32.37
C SER A 460 6.07 10.01 32.86
N GLY A 461 5.20 9.12 33.37
CA GLY A 461 3.90 9.50 33.94
C GLY A 461 2.84 9.96 32.93
N LEU A 462 3.12 9.98 31.63
CA LEU A 462 2.16 10.41 30.60
C LEU A 462 1.38 9.24 30.02
N VAL A 463 0.12 9.15 30.43
CA VAL A 463 -0.88 8.20 29.91
C VAL A 463 -1.82 8.94 28.97
N LYS A 464 -2.09 8.36 27.83
CA LYS A 464 -3.02 8.84 26.80
C LYS A 464 -4.16 7.83 26.61
N SER A 465 -5.32 8.27 26.17
CA SER A 465 -6.50 7.39 26.03
C SER A 465 -6.35 6.44 24.84
N SER A 466 -6.38 6.96 23.61
CA SER A 466 -6.36 6.11 22.44
C SER A 466 -5.61 6.72 21.27
N ILE A 467 -4.98 5.83 20.49
CA ILE A 467 -4.48 6.15 19.14
C ILE A 467 -5.13 5.21 18.13
N THR A 468 -5.64 5.79 17.06
CA THR A 468 -6.18 5.05 15.92
C THR A 468 -5.37 5.40 14.68
N ILE A 469 -4.82 4.40 14.01
CA ILE A 469 -4.22 4.53 12.69
C ILE A 469 -5.16 3.86 11.70
N TYR A 470 -5.66 4.63 10.74
CA TYR A 470 -6.40 4.13 9.58
C TYR A 470 -5.50 4.24 8.34
N GLY A 471 -4.96 3.12 7.91
CA GLY A 471 -3.98 3.10 6.82
C GLY A 471 -2.97 1.98 6.97
N ALA A 472 -1.69 2.32 6.93
CA ALA A 472 -0.59 1.37 7.02
C ALA A 472 0.58 1.95 7.84
N LEU A 473 1.41 1.10 8.41
CA LEU A 473 2.68 1.51 8.99
C LEU A 473 3.83 0.61 8.53
N ALA A 474 4.95 1.23 8.17
CA ALA A 474 6.20 0.53 7.87
C ALA A 474 7.33 1.12 8.73
N THR A 475 8.12 0.29 9.37
CA THR A 475 9.11 0.72 10.35
C THR A 475 10.39 -0.09 10.28
N ASN A 476 11.53 0.55 10.33
CA ASN A 476 12.81 -0.16 10.34
C ASN A 476 13.10 -0.78 11.71
N LEU A 477 12.85 -0.04 12.78
CA LEU A 477 12.99 -0.52 14.15
C LEU A 477 11.62 -0.88 14.74
N ARG A 478 11.62 -1.51 15.92
CA ARG A 478 10.39 -1.90 16.61
C ARG A 478 9.43 -0.71 16.79
N TYR A 479 8.20 -0.82 16.29
CA TYR A 479 7.16 0.18 16.51
C TYR A 479 6.66 0.17 17.97
N GLY A 480 6.04 1.29 18.41
CA GLY A 480 5.39 1.28 19.72
C GLY A 480 4.79 2.61 20.13
N PHE A 481 3.57 2.56 20.65
CA PHE A 481 2.82 3.72 21.14
C PHE A 481 2.53 3.65 22.64
N ALA A 482 2.94 2.57 23.31
CA ALA A 482 2.78 2.35 24.74
C ALA A 482 3.92 1.51 25.30
N TYR A 483 4.08 1.57 26.60
CA TYR A 483 5.11 0.90 27.35
C TYR A 483 4.51 -0.04 28.40
N THR A 484 5.28 -1.02 28.84
CA THR A 484 4.82 -2.05 29.81
C THR A 484 4.46 -1.48 31.18
N ASN A 485 4.98 -0.30 31.53
CA ASN A 485 4.64 0.41 32.77
C ASN A 485 3.32 1.22 32.67
N GLY A 486 2.57 1.10 31.58
CA GLY A 486 1.29 1.77 31.36
C GLY A 486 1.38 3.18 30.77
N THR A 487 2.58 3.71 30.51
CA THR A 487 2.71 5.02 29.83
C THR A 487 2.43 4.88 28.33
N GLY A 488 2.04 5.99 27.68
CA GLY A 488 1.65 6.04 26.28
C GLY A 488 0.13 5.87 26.08
N TYR A 489 -0.27 5.38 24.92
CA TYR A 489 -1.69 5.18 24.59
C TYR A 489 -2.22 3.85 25.12
N THR A 490 -3.27 3.88 25.93
CA THR A 490 -3.85 2.68 26.52
C THR A 490 -4.57 1.80 25.50
N THR A 491 -5.28 2.42 24.55
CA THR A 491 -5.95 1.74 23.43
C THR A 491 -5.23 2.06 22.11
N ARG A 492 -5.00 1.03 21.31
CA ARG A 492 -4.23 1.12 20.05
C ARG A 492 -4.93 0.32 18.97
N ASN A 493 -5.51 1.02 18.01
CA ASN A 493 -6.28 0.44 16.91
C ASN A 493 -5.52 0.66 15.59
N LEU A 494 -5.32 -0.41 14.83
CA LEU A 494 -4.74 -0.38 13.49
C LEU A 494 -5.78 -0.93 12.51
N TYR A 495 -6.39 -0.03 11.76
CA TYR A 495 -7.32 -0.36 10.68
C TYR A 495 -6.63 -0.18 9.35
N TYR A 496 -6.53 -1.24 8.59
CA TYR A 496 -5.96 -1.15 7.26
C TYR A 496 -6.90 -0.42 6.29
N ASP A 497 -6.36 0.54 5.54
CA ASP A 497 -7.10 1.16 4.45
C ASP A 497 -6.94 0.32 3.17
N ASN A 498 -7.97 -0.41 2.79
CA ASN A 498 -7.97 -1.26 1.59
C ASN A 498 -7.74 -0.48 0.28
N ASN A 499 -8.00 0.83 0.26
CA ASN A 499 -7.71 1.65 -0.91
C ASN A 499 -6.21 1.73 -1.23
N LEU A 500 -5.33 1.55 -0.23
CA LEU A 500 -3.88 1.53 -0.41
C LEU A 500 -3.38 0.38 -1.31
N LEU A 501 -4.17 -0.68 -1.49
CA LEU A 501 -3.88 -1.74 -2.46
C LEU A 501 -3.98 -1.24 -3.92
N TYR A 502 -4.89 -0.29 -4.17
CA TYR A 502 -5.18 0.22 -5.50
C TYR A 502 -4.56 1.59 -5.74
N TYR A 503 -4.45 2.37 -4.69
CA TYR A 503 -3.98 3.75 -4.69
C TYR A 503 -2.96 3.96 -3.56
N PRO A 504 -1.73 3.41 -3.69
CA PRO A 504 -0.67 3.70 -2.72
C PRO A 504 -0.37 5.21 -2.72
N PRO A 505 0.17 5.77 -1.62
CA PRO A 505 0.58 7.17 -1.61
C PRO A 505 1.58 7.45 -2.74
N PRO A 506 1.52 8.63 -3.39
CA PRO A 506 2.45 8.98 -4.46
C PRO A 506 3.91 8.82 -4.01
N TYR A 507 4.74 8.21 -4.85
CA TYR A 507 6.17 7.96 -4.57
C TYR A 507 6.47 7.10 -3.33
N PHE A 508 5.46 6.47 -2.74
CA PHE A 508 5.69 5.61 -1.57
C PHE A 508 6.53 4.38 -1.97
N PRO A 509 7.44 3.91 -1.12
CA PRO A 509 8.33 2.80 -1.46
C PRO A 509 7.60 1.55 -1.92
N THR A 510 8.18 0.89 -2.91
CA THR A 510 7.65 -0.33 -3.52
C THR A 510 8.72 -1.40 -3.63
N GLY A 511 8.30 -2.65 -3.77
CA GLY A 511 9.17 -3.74 -4.17
C GLY A 511 9.80 -3.49 -5.55
N THR A 512 10.76 -4.32 -5.94
CA THR A 512 11.49 -4.18 -7.22
C THR A 512 10.84 -4.90 -8.39
N GLN A 513 9.95 -5.86 -8.12
CA GLN A 513 9.34 -6.72 -9.12
C GLN A 513 7.90 -6.33 -9.39
N TYR A 514 7.52 -6.37 -10.67
CA TYR A 514 6.13 -6.23 -11.08
C TYR A 514 5.36 -7.52 -10.81
N GLN A 515 4.19 -7.38 -10.21
CA GLN A 515 3.23 -8.44 -9.95
C GLN A 515 1.91 -8.13 -10.66
N MET A 516 1.23 -9.16 -11.10
CA MET A 516 -0.10 -9.07 -11.67
C MET A 516 -1.12 -9.06 -10.53
N ASP A 517 -2.02 -8.09 -10.49
CA ASP A 517 -3.04 -7.97 -9.45
C ASP A 517 -4.48 -7.88 -9.96
N LEU A 518 -4.66 -7.68 -11.25
CA LEU A 518 -5.96 -7.70 -11.89
C LEU A 518 -5.84 -8.38 -13.26
N TRP A 519 -6.81 -9.26 -13.56
CA TRP A 519 -6.97 -9.92 -14.84
C TRP A 519 -8.43 -9.83 -15.26
N GLU A 520 -8.67 -9.33 -16.46
CA GLU A 520 -10.01 -9.15 -17.01
C GLU A 520 -10.04 -9.60 -18.48
N GLU A 521 -11.03 -10.42 -18.84
CA GLU A 521 -11.34 -10.77 -20.22
C GLU A 521 -12.55 -9.95 -20.69
N ASN A 522 -12.39 -9.21 -21.80
CA ASN A 522 -13.40 -8.35 -22.40
C ASN A 522 -13.90 -8.90 -23.73
#